data_90eb00e5b6ebb5b574ddf61c95feb6e4
#
_entry.id   90eb00e5b6ebb5b574ddf61c95feb6e4
#
_cell.length_a   1.000
_cell.length_b   1.000
_cell.length_c   1.000
_cell.angle_alpha   90.00
_cell.angle_beta   90.00
_cell.angle_gamma   90.00
#
_symmetry.space_group_name_H-M   'P 1'
#
loop_
_entity.id
_entity.type
_entity.pdbx_description
1 polymer ?
#
loop_
_entity_poly.entity_id
_entity_poly.type
_entity_poly.pdbx_seq_one_letter_code
_entity_poly.pdbx_strand_id
1 'polypeptide(L)'
;MLFRSNILELEVDERARMGLFLAMQYPSEIPGITNAEFLRAAMNAGKEDDEKISVRDFITKLDEKMELLNMKEEMAERYLNEGFSGGEKKRNEILQLLMLEPTFALLDEIDSGLDIDALKVVSKGVNAMRGEGFGAMIITHYQRLLNYITPDVVHVMMDGRVVLSGGPELAARLEREGYAKLAEELGYDYKEEL
;
A
#
# COMPACT_ATOMS: atom_id res chain seq x y z
N MET A 1 -5.85 -18.83 8.05
CA MET A 1 -6.50 -18.09 9.16
C MET A 1 -5.41 -17.22 9.77
N LEU A 2 -5.21 -16.04 9.14
CA LEU A 2 -3.96 -15.28 9.28
C LEU A 2 -3.81 -14.46 10.57
N PHE A 3 -4.87 -14.00 11.19
CA PHE A 3 -4.77 -13.04 12.29
C PHE A 3 -5.66 -13.43 13.49
N ARG A 4 -5.41 -14.59 14.10
CA ARG A 4 -5.99 -14.95 15.41
C ARG A 4 -5.15 -14.47 16.59
N SER A 5 -3.98 -13.86 16.32
CA SER A 5 -3.11 -13.31 17.36
C SER A 5 -3.46 -11.84 17.59
N ASN A 6 -3.31 -11.38 18.82
CA ASN A 6 -3.43 -9.96 19.14
C ASN A 6 -2.19 -9.23 18.59
N ILE A 7 -2.33 -8.57 17.43
CA ILE A 7 -1.22 -7.86 16.79
C ILE A 7 -0.69 -6.69 17.62
N LEU A 8 -1.45 -6.20 18.62
CA LEU A 8 -1.02 -5.11 19.49
C LEU A 8 0.04 -5.55 20.51
N GLU A 9 0.14 -6.85 20.78
CA GLU A 9 1.12 -7.45 21.69
C GLU A 9 2.43 -7.82 21.00
N LEU A 10 2.48 -7.72 19.66
CA LEU A 10 3.64 -8.07 18.86
C LEU A 10 4.54 -6.86 18.63
N GLU A 11 5.85 -7.10 18.57
CA GLU A 11 6.81 -6.11 18.11
C GLU A 11 6.65 -5.83 16.60
N VAL A 12 7.21 -4.71 16.13
CA VAL A 12 7.04 -4.26 14.73
C VAL A 12 7.58 -5.29 13.73
N ASP A 13 8.75 -5.86 14.02
CA ASP A 13 9.39 -6.87 13.18
C ASP A 13 8.66 -8.22 13.21
N GLU A 14 8.02 -8.57 14.33
CA GLU A 14 7.16 -9.76 14.41
C GLU A 14 5.92 -9.61 13.54
N ARG A 15 5.27 -8.43 13.56
CA ARG A 15 4.14 -8.12 12.67
C ARG A 15 4.53 -8.25 11.20
N ALA A 16 5.70 -7.71 10.83
CA ALA A 16 6.22 -7.79 9.47
C ALA A 16 6.48 -9.25 9.05
N ARG A 17 7.12 -10.06 9.90
CA ARG A 17 7.36 -11.49 9.63
C ARG A 17 6.07 -12.31 9.54
N MET A 18 5.01 -11.89 10.21
CA MET A 18 3.68 -12.51 10.06
C MET A 18 2.98 -12.14 8.75
N GLY A 19 3.59 -11.30 7.93
CA GLY A 19 3.03 -10.89 6.65
C GLY A 19 2.11 -9.67 6.73
N LEU A 20 2.26 -8.80 7.75
CA LEU A 20 1.61 -7.49 7.77
C LEU A 20 2.54 -6.45 7.14
N PHE A 21 2.03 -5.70 6.16
CA PHE A 21 2.73 -4.62 5.48
C PHE A 21 2.02 -3.29 5.70
N LEU A 22 2.80 -2.23 5.83
CA LEU A 22 2.29 -0.85 5.94
C LEU A 22 2.98 0.02 4.89
N ALA A 23 2.20 0.54 3.92
CA ALA A 23 2.62 1.66 3.09
C ALA A 23 2.21 2.96 3.78
N MET A 24 3.20 3.80 4.09
CA MET A 24 2.99 5.02 4.85
C MET A 24 2.56 6.18 3.94
N GLN A 25 1.77 7.11 4.48
CA GLN A 25 1.46 8.37 3.80
C GLN A 25 2.75 9.11 3.39
N TYR A 26 3.73 9.16 4.29
CA TYR A 26 5.06 9.75 4.06
C TYR A 26 6.16 8.71 4.30
N PRO A 27 6.66 8.05 3.22
CA PRO A 27 7.72 7.06 3.35
C PRO A 27 9.02 7.66 3.89
N SER A 28 9.60 7.01 4.88
CA SER A 28 10.86 7.46 5.50
C SER A 28 12.04 7.26 4.56
N GLU A 29 13.01 8.17 4.65
CA GLU A 29 14.30 8.06 3.99
C GLU A 29 15.29 7.35 4.92
N ILE A 30 16.03 6.38 4.39
CA ILE A 30 17.07 5.66 5.14
C ILE A 30 18.37 5.77 4.36
N PRO A 31 19.26 6.71 4.71
CA PRO A 31 20.54 6.85 4.05
C PRO A 31 21.48 5.68 4.40
N GLY A 32 22.36 5.33 3.47
CA GLY A 32 23.38 4.33 3.69
C GLY A 32 22.97 2.88 3.43
N ILE A 33 21.70 2.62 3.08
CA ILE A 33 21.22 1.33 2.59
C ILE A 33 20.52 1.51 1.25
N THR A 34 20.90 0.76 0.23
CA THR A 34 20.24 0.82 -1.07
C THR A 34 18.89 0.11 -1.05
N ASN A 35 18.00 0.45 -2.02
CA ASN A 35 16.72 -0.25 -2.17
C ASN A 35 16.91 -1.76 -2.33
N ALA A 36 17.85 -2.18 -3.15
CA ALA A 36 18.13 -3.60 -3.37
C ALA A 36 18.62 -4.31 -2.09
N GLU A 37 19.56 -3.69 -1.35
CA GLU A 37 20.03 -4.25 -0.08
C GLU A 37 18.92 -4.36 0.95
N PHE A 38 18.12 -3.30 1.11
CA PHE A 38 16.98 -3.29 2.02
C PHE A 38 15.97 -4.39 1.68
N LEU A 39 15.55 -4.46 0.41
CA LEU A 39 14.57 -5.46 -0.04
C LEU A 39 15.07 -6.89 0.17
N ARG A 40 16.33 -7.16 -0.19
CA ARG A 40 16.93 -8.49 0.00
C ARG A 40 17.05 -8.86 1.47
N ALA A 41 17.44 -7.91 2.32
CA ALA A 41 17.52 -8.12 3.76
C ALA A 41 16.11 -8.42 4.35
N ALA A 42 15.10 -7.65 3.96
CA ALA A 42 13.73 -7.82 4.42
C ALA A 42 13.12 -9.17 3.96
N MET A 43 13.37 -9.57 2.70
CA MET A 43 12.91 -10.87 2.16
C MET A 43 13.54 -12.06 2.88
N ASN A 44 14.74 -11.91 3.42
CA ASN A 44 15.47 -12.96 4.13
C ASN A 44 15.30 -12.88 5.65
N ALA A 45 14.63 -11.87 6.17
CA ALA A 45 14.46 -11.71 7.60
C ALA A 45 13.71 -12.89 8.22
N GLY A 46 14.32 -13.52 9.22
CA GLY A 46 13.74 -14.67 9.95
C GLY A 46 13.78 -16.00 9.21
N LYS A 47 14.50 -16.08 8.08
CA LYS A 47 14.68 -17.32 7.30
C LYS A 47 16.01 -18.00 7.64
N GLU A 48 16.01 -19.32 7.66
CA GLU A 48 17.24 -20.13 7.72
C GLU A 48 18.03 -20.00 6.42
N ASP A 49 19.33 -20.37 6.44
CA ASP A 49 20.24 -20.11 5.32
C ASP A 49 19.82 -20.78 4.00
N ASP A 50 19.21 -21.94 4.07
CA ASP A 50 18.70 -22.72 2.92
C ASP A 50 17.35 -22.20 2.37
N GLU A 51 16.63 -21.37 3.13
CA GLU A 51 15.38 -20.73 2.73
C GLU A 51 15.59 -19.33 2.12
N LYS A 52 16.81 -18.78 2.24
CA LYS A 52 17.11 -17.44 1.74
C LYS A 52 17.07 -17.37 0.22
N ILE A 53 16.50 -16.29 -0.31
CA ILE A 53 16.49 -16.06 -1.76
C ILE A 53 17.91 -15.97 -2.31
N SER A 54 18.18 -16.70 -3.40
CA SER A 54 19.46 -16.60 -4.09
C SER A 54 19.64 -15.19 -4.69
N VAL A 55 20.90 -14.78 -4.89
CA VAL A 55 21.19 -13.47 -5.54
C VAL A 55 20.57 -13.39 -6.92
N ARG A 56 20.65 -14.46 -7.69
CA ARG A 56 20.11 -14.53 -9.05
C ARG A 56 18.60 -14.37 -9.07
N ASP A 57 17.90 -15.13 -8.22
CA ASP A 57 16.43 -15.11 -8.18
C ASP A 57 15.93 -13.77 -7.65
N PHE A 58 16.65 -13.17 -6.70
CA PHE A 58 16.38 -11.83 -6.20
C PHE A 58 16.46 -10.79 -7.32
N ILE A 59 17.56 -10.76 -8.09
CA ILE A 59 17.75 -9.81 -9.19
C ILE A 59 16.64 -10.00 -10.22
N THR A 60 16.37 -11.23 -10.66
CA THR A 60 15.30 -11.52 -11.64
C THR A 60 13.95 -11.00 -11.15
N LYS A 61 13.60 -11.27 -9.89
CA LYS A 61 12.33 -10.80 -9.30
C LYS A 61 12.30 -9.27 -9.21
N LEU A 62 13.41 -8.64 -8.80
CA LEU A 62 13.50 -7.18 -8.68
C LEU A 62 13.28 -6.50 -10.03
N ASP A 63 13.97 -6.96 -11.08
CA ASP A 63 13.87 -6.43 -12.44
C ASP A 63 12.42 -6.52 -12.97
N GLU A 64 11.77 -7.68 -12.82
CA GLU A 64 10.37 -7.88 -13.21
C GLU A 64 9.42 -6.91 -12.51
N LYS A 65 9.59 -6.69 -11.18
CA LYS A 65 8.72 -5.79 -10.42
C LYS A 65 9.00 -4.32 -10.71
N MET A 66 10.26 -3.95 -10.95
CA MET A 66 10.63 -2.60 -11.35
C MET A 66 10.09 -2.26 -12.75
N GLU A 67 10.16 -3.19 -13.70
CA GLU A 67 9.54 -3.04 -15.01
C GLU A 67 8.01 -2.83 -14.91
N LEU A 68 7.32 -3.65 -14.09
CA LEU A 68 5.88 -3.53 -13.84
C LEU A 68 5.48 -2.12 -13.37
N LEU A 69 6.36 -1.48 -12.57
CA LEU A 69 6.15 -0.17 -11.96
C LEU A 69 6.77 0.98 -12.77
N ASN A 70 7.28 0.73 -13.98
CA ASN A 70 7.99 1.71 -14.80
C ASN A 70 9.10 2.44 -14.01
N MET A 71 9.84 1.69 -13.18
CA MET A 71 10.97 2.19 -12.42
C MET A 71 12.27 1.96 -13.20
N LYS A 72 13.19 2.93 -13.12
CA LYS A 72 14.52 2.79 -13.72
C LYS A 72 15.40 1.88 -12.88
N GLU A 73 16.24 1.07 -13.53
CA GLU A 73 17.18 0.14 -12.87
C GLU A 73 18.08 0.85 -11.85
N GLU A 74 18.53 2.07 -12.16
CA GLU A 74 19.37 2.88 -11.26
C GLU A 74 18.73 3.13 -9.87
N MET A 75 17.41 3.06 -9.77
CA MET A 75 16.71 3.25 -8.49
C MET A 75 16.97 2.10 -7.51
N ALA A 76 17.33 0.92 -7.97
CA ALA A 76 17.72 -0.20 -7.12
C ALA A 76 18.98 0.10 -6.29
N GLU A 77 19.92 0.86 -6.87
CA GLU A 77 21.22 1.21 -6.28
C GLU A 77 21.18 2.50 -5.44
N ARG A 78 20.10 3.29 -5.55
CA ARG A 78 19.92 4.50 -4.73
C ARG A 78 19.52 4.14 -3.30
N TYR A 79 19.92 4.98 -2.35
CA TYR A 79 19.51 4.82 -0.96
C TYR A 79 18.00 4.91 -0.80
N LEU A 80 17.47 4.13 0.15
CA LEU A 80 16.04 3.93 0.33
C LEU A 80 15.33 5.27 0.51
N ASN A 81 14.52 5.64 -0.49
CA ASN A 81 13.72 6.86 -0.57
C ASN A 81 14.51 8.18 -0.53
N GLU A 82 15.85 8.18 -0.41
CA GLU A 82 16.64 9.40 -0.30
C GLU A 82 16.63 10.19 -1.61
N GLY A 83 16.15 11.44 -1.51
CA GLY A 83 16.02 12.34 -2.65
C GLY A 83 15.04 11.88 -3.73
N PHE A 84 14.12 10.97 -3.42
CA PHE A 84 13.05 10.58 -4.32
C PHE A 84 11.96 11.63 -4.33
N SER A 85 11.37 11.88 -5.51
CA SER A 85 10.12 12.61 -5.63
C SER A 85 8.99 11.86 -4.93
N GLY A 86 7.88 12.54 -4.63
CA GLY A 86 6.71 11.89 -4.01
C GLY A 86 6.21 10.68 -4.81
N GLY A 87 6.13 10.81 -6.13
CA GLY A 87 5.72 9.70 -7.00
C GLY A 87 6.72 8.53 -7.04
N GLU A 88 8.03 8.81 -6.96
CA GLU A 88 9.05 7.77 -6.85
C GLU A 88 8.97 7.04 -5.51
N LYS A 89 8.76 7.78 -4.39
CA LYS A 89 8.56 7.18 -3.06
C LYS A 89 7.36 6.24 -3.04
N LYS A 90 6.22 6.66 -3.61
CA LYS A 90 5.02 5.82 -3.67
C LYS A 90 5.23 4.58 -4.54
N ARG A 91 5.86 4.71 -5.71
CA ARG A 91 6.23 3.54 -6.53
C ARG A 91 7.18 2.60 -5.80
N ASN A 92 8.13 3.15 -5.03
CA ASN A 92 9.06 2.35 -4.25
C ASN A 92 8.37 1.59 -3.11
N GLU A 93 7.33 2.14 -2.47
CA GLU A 93 6.52 1.41 -1.50
C GLU A 93 5.74 0.26 -2.14
N ILE A 94 5.20 0.48 -3.36
CA ILE A 94 4.54 -0.61 -4.09
C ILE A 94 5.56 -1.65 -4.58
N LEU A 95 6.79 -1.25 -4.91
CA LEU A 95 7.88 -2.21 -5.16
C LEU A 95 8.14 -3.09 -3.93
N GLN A 96 8.22 -2.49 -2.73
CA GLN A 96 8.36 -3.24 -1.49
C GLN A 96 7.20 -4.22 -1.27
N LEU A 97 5.95 -3.78 -1.49
CA LEU A 97 4.77 -4.64 -1.43
C LEU A 97 4.90 -5.86 -2.35
N LEU A 98 5.30 -5.63 -3.61
CA LEU A 98 5.43 -6.69 -4.63
C LEU A 98 6.60 -7.65 -4.37
N MET A 99 7.67 -7.16 -3.76
CA MET A 99 8.85 -7.98 -3.44
C MET A 99 8.63 -8.84 -2.19
N LEU A 100 8.00 -8.26 -1.16
CA LEU A 100 7.80 -8.90 0.14
C LEU A 100 6.59 -9.85 0.15
N GLU A 101 5.63 -9.68 -0.75
CA GLU A 101 4.43 -10.51 -0.91
C GLU A 101 3.71 -10.76 0.44
N PRO A 102 3.34 -9.70 1.16
CA PRO A 102 2.68 -9.85 2.44
C PRO A 102 1.29 -10.50 2.27
N THR A 103 0.75 -11.02 3.35
CA THR A 103 -0.59 -11.60 3.38
C THR A 103 -1.67 -10.54 3.63
N PHE A 104 -1.29 -9.44 4.28
CA PHE A 104 -2.19 -8.29 4.48
C PHE A 104 -1.44 -6.96 4.39
N ALA A 105 -1.98 -6.01 3.66
CA ALA A 105 -1.42 -4.68 3.50
C ALA A 105 -2.35 -3.60 4.03
N LEU A 106 -1.80 -2.66 4.80
CA LEU A 106 -2.39 -1.37 5.10
C LEU A 106 -1.76 -0.34 4.17
N LEU A 107 -2.56 0.28 3.31
CA LEU A 107 -2.11 1.21 2.29
C LEU A 107 -2.68 2.60 2.61
N ASP A 108 -1.83 3.45 3.21
CA ASP A 108 -2.24 4.76 3.70
C ASP A 108 -1.93 5.84 2.67
N GLU A 109 -2.99 6.38 2.06
CA GLU A 109 -2.95 7.44 1.05
C GLU A 109 -1.88 7.23 -0.04
N ILE A 110 -1.85 6.02 -0.62
CA ILE A 110 -0.86 5.65 -1.66
C ILE A 110 -1.01 6.47 -2.95
N ASP A 111 -2.11 7.18 -3.10
CA ASP A 111 -2.49 8.02 -4.23
C ASP A 111 -2.23 9.51 -4.01
N SER A 112 -1.83 9.92 -2.80
CA SER A 112 -1.57 11.31 -2.46
C SER A 112 -0.42 11.89 -3.27
N GLY A 113 -0.65 13.05 -3.90
CA GLY A 113 0.37 13.75 -4.69
C GLY A 113 0.74 13.10 -6.03
N LEU A 114 0.03 12.05 -6.46
CA LEU A 114 0.28 11.39 -7.74
C LEU A 114 -0.49 12.05 -8.89
N ASP A 115 0.16 12.16 -10.05
CA ASP A 115 -0.52 12.41 -11.31
C ASP A 115 -1.27 11.14 -11.79
N ILE A 116 -2.05 11.28 -12.85
CA ILE A 116 -2.89 10.18 -13.36
C ILE A 116 -2.05 8.97 -13.80
N ASP A 117 -0.89 9.19 -14.40
CA ASP A 117 -0.08 8.10 -14.92
C ASP A 117 0.66 7.35 -13.81
N ALA A 118 1.18 8.08 -12.81
CA ALA A 118 1.75 7.47 -11.61
C ALA A 118 0.68 6.69 -10.83
N LEU A 119 -0.54 7.22 -10.72
CA LEU A 119 -1.67 6.54 -10.08
C LEU A 119 -2.01 5.21 -10.77
N LYS A 120 -2.05 5.18 -12.10
CA LYS A 120 -2.26 3.94 -12.87
C LYS A 120 -1.20 2.88 -12.58
N VAL A 121 0.07 3.30 -12.53
CA VAL A 121 1.20 2.40 -12.27
C VAL A 121 1.11 1.81 -10.86
N VAL A 122 0.90 2.66 -9.84
CA VAL A 122 0.71 2.23 -8.44
C VAL A 122 -0.48 1.27 -8.32
N SER A 123 -1.61 1.63 -8.92
CA SER A 123 -2.81 0.77 -8.93
C SER A 123 -2.59 -0.57 -9.62
N LYS A 124 -1.81 -0.60 -10.71
CA LYS A 124 -1.41 -1.85 -11.39
C LYS A 124 -0.61 -2.75 -10.45
N GLY A 125 0.32 -2.18 -9.69
CA GLY A 125 1.10 -2.91 -8.68
C GLY A 125 0.22 -3.52 -7.60
N VAL A 126 -0.70 -2.74 -7.02
CA VAL A 126 -1.64 -3.26 -6.00
C VAL A 126 -2.54 -4.36 -6.58
N ASN A 127 -3.08 -4.17 -7.78
CA ASN A 127 -3.93 -5.16 -8.43
C ASN A 127 -3.16 -6.46 -8.77
N ALA A 128 -1.86 -6.39 -9.00
CA ALA A 128 -1.03 -7.57 -9.24
C ALA A 128 -0.90 -8.48 -8.00
N MET A 129 -1.17 -7.95 -6.81
CA MET A 129 -1.21 -8.71 -5.56
C MET A 129 -2.54 -9.43 -5.33
N ARG A 130 -3.61 -9.09 -6.09
CA ARG A 130 -4.93 -9.69 -5.88
C ARG A 130 -4.90 -11.20 -6.09
N GLY A 131 -5.44 -11.93 -5.13
CA GLY A 131 -5.52 -13.39 -5.19
C GLY A 131 -5.92 -13.99 -3.86
N GLU A 132 -6.03 -15.31 -3.85
CA GLU A 132 -6.26 -16.08 -2.62
C GLU A 132 -5.06 -15.86 -1.68
N GLY A 133 -5.31 -15.48 -0.44
CA GLY A 133 -4.27 -15.29 0.57
C GLY A 133 -3.73 -13.86 0.70
N PHE A 134 -4.19 -12.90 -0.12
CA PHE A 134 -3.87 -11.49 0.04
C PHE A 134 -5.11 -10.65 0.37
N GLY A 135 -5.01 -9.82 1.39
CA GLY A 135 -5.98 -8.80 1.73
C GLY A 135 -5.34 -7.42 1.81
N ALA A 136 -6.08 -6.37 1.46
CA ALA A 136 -5.61 -5.01 1.62
C ALA A 136 -6.70 -4.12 2.21
N MET A 137 -6.30 -3.23 3.12
CA MET A 137 -7.09 -2.11 3.59
C MET A 137 -6.46 -0.84 3.04
N ILE A 138 -7.21 -0.09 2.25
CA ILE A 138 -6.76 1.14 1.61
C ILE A 138 -7.46 2.31 2.27
N ILE A 139 -6.68 3.29 2.74
CA ILE A 139 -7.17 4.56 3.22
C ILE A 139 -6.94 5.58 2.12
N THR A 140 -8.00 6.23 1.66
CA THR A 140 -7.92 7.30 0.68
C THR A 140 -9.07 8.29 0.85
N HIS A 141 -8.83 9.54 0.53
CA HIS A 141 -9.84 10.57 0.39
C HIS A 141 -10.06 10.93 -1.10
N TYR A 142 -9.34 10.29 -2.02
CA TYR A 142 -9.47 10.50 -3.46
C TYR A 142 -10.20 9.34 -4.12
N GLN A 143 -11.41 9.58 -4.55
CA GLN A 143 -12.23 8.55 -5.21
C GLN A 143 -11.64 8.08 -6.54
N ARG A 144 -10.80 8.90 -7.21
CA ARG A 144 -10.13 8.53 -8.45
C ARG A 144 -9.30 7.24 -8.36
N LEU A 145 -8.78 6.90 -7.17
CA LEU A 145 -8.07 5.63 -6.95
C LEU A 145 -9.00 4.43 -7.20
N LEU A 146 -10.27 4.55 -6.78
CA LEU A 146 -11.27 3.49 -6.87
C LEU A 146 -11.70 3.18 -8.32
N ASN A 147 -11.38 4.07 -9.27
CA ASN A 147 -11.54 3.80 -10.70
C ASN A 147 -10.52 2.79 -11.24
N TYR A 148 -9.41 2.60 -10.52
CA TYR A 148 -8.32 1.68 -10.89
C TYR A 148 -8.24 0.46 -9.97
N ILE A 149 -8.62 0.61 -8.69
CA ILE A 149 -8.65 -0.47 -7.70
C ILE A 149 -10.08 -0.60 -7.21
N THR A 150 -10.84 -1.56 -7.75
CA THR A 150 -12.21 -1.82 -7.32
C THR A 150 -12.18 -2.49 -5.94
N PRO A 151 -12.72 -1.86 -4.88
CA PRO A 151 -12.78 -2.47 -3.57
C PRO A 151 -13.88 -3.54 -3.50
N ASP A 152 -13.71 -4.54 -2.64
CA ASP A 152 -14.77 -5.50 -2.33
C ASP A 152 -15.77 -4.93 -1.33
N VAL A 153 -15.27 -4.12 -0.38
CA VAL A 153 -16.07 -3.43 0.65
C VAL A 153 -15.55 -2.01 0.81
N VAL A 154 -16.47 -1.08 0.96
CA VAL A 154 -16.21 0.34 1.25
C VAL A 154 -16.74 0.68 2.64
N HIS A 155 -15.90 1.29 3.46
CA HIS A 155 -16.28 1.84 4.75
C HIS A 155 -16.15 3.36 4.72
N VAL A 156 -17.22 4.06 5.07
CA VAL A 156 -17.21 5.53 5.22
C VAL A 156 -16.93 5.87 6.67
N MET A 157 -15.92 6.69 6.91
CA MET A 157 -15.59 7.17 8.24
C MET A 157 -15.94 8.65 8.38
N MET A 158 -16.56 8.99 9.51
CA MET A 158 -16.81 10.36 9.95
C MET A 158 -16.54 10.43 11.46
N ASP A 159 -15.90 11.49 11.93
CA ASP A 159 -15.57 11.71 13.34
C ASP A 159 -14.90 10.47 14.01
N GLY A 160 -13.97 9.82 13.29
CA GLY A 160 -13.24 8.65 13.78
C GLY A 160 -14.07 7.37 13.89
N ARG A 161 -15.27 7.31 13.31
CA ARG A 161 -16.16 6.15 13.33
C ARG A 161 -16.56 5.72 11.93
N VAL A 162 -16.70 4.42 11.74
CA VAL A 162 -17.32 3.87 10.52
C VAL A 162 -18.83 4.10 10.64
N VAL A 163 -19.38 4.95 9.78
CA VAL A 163 -20.78 5.35 9.80
C VAL A 163 -21.63 4.59 8.77
N LEU A 164 -21.00 4.10 7.72
CA LEU A 164 -21.66 3.32 6.68
C LEU A 164 -20.69 2.31 6.07
N SER A 165 -21.20 1.17 5.66
CA SER A 165 -20.44 0.14 4.94
C SER A 165 -21.28 -0.38 3.78
N GLY A 166 -20.63 -0.65 2.65
CA GLY A 166 -21.29 -1.14 1.44
C GLY A 166 -20.31 -1.71 0.44
N GLY A 167 -20.78 -2.05 -0.74
CA GLY A 167 -19.98 -2.48 -1.86
C GLY A 167 -19.38 -1.31 -2.66
N PRO A 168 -18.79 -1.61 -3.84
CA PRO A 168 -18.19 -0.59 -4.72
C PRO A 168 -19.13 0.55 -5.11
N GLU A 169 -20.43 0.28 -5.18
CA GLU A 169 -21.47 1.27 -5.49
C GLU A 169 -21.53 2.43 -4.47
N LEU A 170 -21.11 2.17 -3.23
CA LEU A 170 -21.03 3.22 -2.19
C LEU A 170 -19.98 4.28 -2.55
N ALA A 171 -18.86 3.89 -3.09
CA ALA A 171 -17.84 4.83 -3.56
C ALA A 171 -18.37 5.72 -4.69
N ALA A 172 -19.04 5.13 -5.68
CA ALA A 172 -19.66 5.87 -6.78
C ALA A 172 -20.80 6.80 -6.30
N ARG A 173 -21.50 6.39 -5.25
CA ARG A 173 -22.50 7.25 -4.61
C ARG A 173 -21.86 8.47 -3.95
N LEU A 174 -20.79 8.29 -3.19
CA LEU A 174 -20.05 9.38 -2.54
C LEU A 174 -19.49 10.37 -3.55
N GLU A 175 -18.97 9.88 -4.70
CA GLU A 175 -18.48 10.74 -5.77
C GLU A 175 -19.57 11.64 -6.35
N ARG A 176 -20.77 11.09 -6.52
CA ARG A 176 -21.90 11.81 -7.10
C ARG A 176 -22.60 12.75 -6.12
N GLU A 177 -22.74 12.36 -4.87
CA GLU A 177 -23.58 13.01 -3.89
C GLU A 177 -22.80 13.83 -2.84
N GLY A 178 -21.52 13.52 -2.64
CA GLY A 178 -20.66 14.16 -1.64
C GLY A 178 -20.88 13.65 -0.22
N TYR A 179 -19.94 13.98 0.67
CA TYR A 179 -20.02 13.61 2.09
C TYR A 179 -21.10 14.37 2.85
N ALA A 180 -21.35 15.64 2.50
CA ALA A 180 -22.33 16.48 3.19
C ALA A 180 -23.74 15.89 3.13
N LYS A 181 -24.17 15.40 1.94
CA LYS A 181 -25.48 14.78 1.79
C LYS A 181 -25.60 13.48 2.57
N LEU A 182 -24.56 12.65 2.55
CA LEU A 182 -24.56 11.41 3.32
C LEU A 182 -24.61 11.70 4.82
N ALA A 183 -23.90 12.71 5.31
CA ALA A 183 -23.91 13.12 6.70
C ALA A 183 -25.30 13.58 7.14
N GLU A 184 -25.98 14.39 6.31
CA GLU A 184 -27.38 14.83 6.55
C GLU A 184 -28.31 13.63 6.68
N GLU A 185 -28.25 12.66 5.76
CA GLU A 185 -29.05 11.45 5.78
C GLU A 185 -28.83 10.60 7.05
N LEU A 186 -27.59 10.57 7.55
CA LEU A 186 -27.21 9.80 8.74
C LEU A 186 -27.35 10.59 10.05
N GLY A 187 -27.74 11.87 9.98
CA GLY A 187 -27.90 12.73 11.14
C GLY A 187 -26.57 13.19 11.78
N TYR A 188 -25.48 13.23 10.99
CA TYR A 188 -24.19 13.76 11.41
C TYR A 188 -24.10 15.26 11.10
N ASP A 189 -23.55 16.04 12.05
CA ASP A 189 -23.23 17.46 11.84
C ASP A 189 -21.91 17.58 11.10
N TYR A 190 -21.97 17.49 9.77
CA TYR A 190 -20.79 17.58 8.90
C TYR A 190 -20.41 19.04 8.68
N LYS A 191 -19.25 19.44 9.20
CA LYS A 191 -18.63 20.71 8.87
C LYS A 191 -17.61 20.48 7.78
N GLU A 192 -17.82 21.07 6.63
CA GLU A 192 -16.81 21.14 5.57
C GLU A 192 -15.63 21.95 6.11
N GLU A 193 -14.49 21.31 6.38
CA GLU A 193 -13.25 22.03 6.64
C GLU A 193 -12.77 22.63 5.32
N LEU A 194 -12.82 23.96 5.24
CA LEU A 194 -12.35 24.78 4.11
C LEU A 194 -10.82 24.85 4.06
#